data_491fde1fad3bcd9913fb06e2e60d1273
#
_entry.id   491fde1fad3bcd9913fb06e2e60d1273
#
_cell.length_a   1.000
_cell.length_b   1.000
_cell.length_c   1.000
_cell.angle_alpha   90.00
_cell.angle_beta   90.00
_cell.angle_gamma   90.00
#
_symmetry.space_group_name_H-M   'P 1'
#
loop_
_entity.id
_entity.type
_entity.pdbx_description
1 polymer ?
#
loop_
_entity_poly.entity_id
_entity_poly.type
_entity_poly.pdbx_seq_one_letter_code
_entity_poly.pdbx_strand_id
1 'polypeptide(L)'
;MSQKILLVDALNLVRRIFEARGGVGGEACVSACRQSLQRLLQDQQPSHGVVLWDSPLQTWRHLLDDRYKANRDPTPPALLSLVPELINQFSEVGLSSLTIDNYEADDVIATLASGVAANHGEAIIVSTDKMFYQLLSPGVRIFHQFDRRFVEIAEVRQKYQLEINQLIDYWA
;
A
#
# COMPACT_ATOMS: atom_id res chain seq x y z
N MET A 1 4.81 24.46 -6.37
CA MET A 1 3.89 23.68 -5.53
C MET A 1 4.60 22.36 -5.18
N SER A 2 4.59 21.95 -3.91
CA SER A 2 5.14 20.65 -3.52
C SER A 2 4.32 19.54 -4.18
N GLN A 3 5.00 18.55 -4.79
CA GLN A 3 4.34 17.39 -5.39
C GLN A 3 3.75 16.51 -4.28
N LYS A 4 2.48 16.15 -4.39
CA LYS A 4 1.81 15.21 -3.50
C LYS A 4 1.58 13.91 -4.24
N ILE A 5 2.24 12.85 -3.83
CA ILE A 5 2.23 11.53 -4.48
C ILE A 5 1.45 10.54 -3.62
N LEU A 6 0.46 9.88 -4.22
CA LEU A 6 -0.30 8.82 -3.58
C LEU A 6 0.29 7.46 -3.94
N LEU A 7 0.67 6.68 -2.95
CA LEU A 7 1.23 5.33 -3.08
C LEU A 7 0.28 4.34 -2.44
N VAL A 8 -0.40 3.55 -3.24
CA VAL A 8 -1.42 2.61 -2.77
C VAL A 8 -0.88 1.19 -2.74
N ASP A 9 -0.90 0.57 -1.57
CA ASP A 9 -0.66 -0.86 -1.40
C ASP A 9 -1.87 -1.63 -1.93
N ALA A 10 -1.71 -2.22 -3.13
CA ALA A 10 -2.78 -2.82 -3.89
C ALA A 10 -3.43 -3.99 -3.14
N LEU A 11 -2.62 -4.96 -2.70
CA LEU A 11 -3.16 -6.16 -2.06
C LEU A 11 -3.75 -5.87 -0.69
N ASN A 12 -3.19 -4.93 0.07
CA ASN A 12 -3.77 -4.50 1.34
C ASN A 12 -5.18 -3.92 1.15
N LEU A 13 -5.36 -3.06 0.15
CA LEU A 13 -6.66 -2.48 -0.16
C LEU A 13 -7.65 -3.52 -0.71
N VAL A 14 -7.25 -4.22 -1.77
CA VAL A 14 -8.14 -5.11 -2.52
C VAL A 14 -8.55 -6.31 -1.69
N ARG A 15 -7.61 -6.94 -0.96
CA ARG A 15 -7.89 -8.10 -0.10
C ARG A 15 -8.91 -7.76 0.98
N ARG A 16 -8.79 -6.62 1.64
CA ARG A 16 -9.75 -6.20 2.68
C ARG A 16 -11.14 -5.96 2.12
N ILE A 17 -11.26 -5.35 0.94
CA ILE A 17 -12.54 -5.15 0.27
C ILE A 17 -13.15 -6.50 -0.14
N PHE A 18 -12.32 -7.41 -0.68
CA PHE A 18 -12.72 -8.76 -1.07
C PHE A 18 -13.24 -9.56 0.12
N GLU A 19 -12.50 -9.58 1.24
CA GLU A 19 -12.88 -10.27 2.48
C GLU A 19 -14.15 -9.68 3.11
N ALA A 20 -14.27 -8.35 3.15
CA ALA A 20 -15.47 -7.68 3.65
C ALA A 20 -16.74 -8.00 2.84
N ARG A 21 -16.57 -8.48 1.61
CA ARG A 21 -17.66 -8.95 0.73
C ARG A 21 -17.85 -10.47 0.74
N GLY A 22 -17.35 -11.14 1.77
CA GLY A 22 -17.50 -12.58 1.97
C GLY A 22 -16.57 -13.45 1.11
N GLY A 23 -15.47 -12.88 0.60
CA GLY A 23 -14.50 -13.61 -0.23
C GLY A 23 -15.03 -13.97 -1.62
N VAL A 24 -16.08 -13.28 -2.08
CA VAL A 24 -16.66 -13.46 -3.40
C VAL A 24 -16.10 -12.40 -4.35
N GLY A 25 -15.46 -12.86 -5.43
CA GLY A 25 -14.96 -12.01 -6.50
C GLY A 25 -16.07 -11.46 -7.38
N GLY A 26 -15.67 -10.87 -8.51
CA GLY A 26 -16.55 -10.39 -9.56
C GLY A 26 -16.71 -8.88 -9.59
N GLU A 27 -17.60 -8.43 -10.47
CA GLU A 27 -17.81 -7.02 -10.81
C GLU A 27 -18.10 -6.13 -9.59
N ALA A 28 -18.86 -6.63 -8.61
CA ALA A 28 -19.18 -5.89 -7.39
C ALA A 28 -17.96 -5.60 -6.53
N CYS A 29 -16.96 -6.52 -6.49
CA CYS A 29 -15.70 -6.31 -5.78
C CYS A 29 -14.85 -5.26 -6.50
N VAL A 30 -14.70 -5.39 -7.82
CA VAL A 30 -13.96 -4.45 -8.67
C VAL A 30 -14.54 -3.05 -8.56
N SER A 31 -15.86 -2.92 -8.68
CA SER A 31 -16.57 -1.63 -8.53
C SER A 31 -16.33 -1.00 -7.15
N ALA A 32 -16.35 -1.78 -6.07
CA ALA A 32 -16.07 -1.27 -4.73
C ALA A 32 -14.61 -0.78 -4.57
N CYS A 33 -13.65 -1.49 -5.14
CA CYS A 33 -12.25 -1.06 -5.16
C CYS A 33 -12.09 0.25 -5.94
N ARG A 34 -12.66 0.34 -7.12
CA ARG A 34 -12.68 1.57 -7.94
C ARG A 34 -13.27 2.75 -7.17
N GLN A 35 -14.47 2.58 -6.58
CA GLN A 35 -15.14 3.64 -5.81
C GLN A 35 -14.30 4.08 -4.60
N SER A 36 -13.63 3.13 -3.92
CA SER A 36 -12.74 3.43 -2.80
C SER A 36 -11.61 4.35 -3.23
N LEU A 37 -10.97 4.05 -4.38
CA LEU A 37 -9.88 4.85 -4.92
C LEU A 37 -10.36 6.20 -5.46
N GLN A 38 -11.52 6.26 -6.11
CA GLN A 38 -12.10 7.54 -6.55
C GLN A 38 -12.33 8.51 -5.39
N ARG A 39 -12.90 8.02 -4.28
CA ARG A 39 -13.08 8.85 -3.06
C ARG A 39 -11.74 9.31 -2.50
N LEU A 40 -10.75 8.41 -2.47
CA LEU A 40 -9.41 8.73 -1.99
C LEU A 40 -8.76 9.85 -2.83
N LEU A 41 -8.87 9.77 -4.16
CA LEU A 41 -8.37 10.80 -5.07
C LEU A 41 -9.07 12.14 -4.85
N GLN A 42 -10.39 12.13 -4.63
CA GLN A 42 -11.19 13.32 -4.33
C GLN A 42 -10.78 13.95 -2.98
N ASP A 43 -10.57 13.13 -1.96
CA ASP A 43 -10.22 13.61 -0.61
C ASP A 43 -8.78 14.13 -0.55
N GLN A 44 -7.84 13.42 -1.17
CA GLN A 44 -6.42 13.71 -1.05
C GLN A 44 -5.90 14.67 -2.13
N GLN A 45 -6.56 14.74 -3.28
CA GLN A 45 -6.17 15.57 -4.43
C GLN A 45 -4.66 15.48 -4.75
N PRO A 46 -4.12 14.26 -4.95
CA PRO A 46 -2.70 14.09 -5.26
C PRO A 46 -2.37 14.62 -6.65
N SER A 47 -1.13 15.07 -6.86
CA SER A 47 -0.64 15.41 -8.20
C SER A 47 -0.42 14.16 -9.07
N HIS A 48 -0.06 13.03 -8.44
CA HIS A 48 0.13 11.74 -9.09
C HIS A 48 -0.28 10.61 -8.14
N GLY A 49 -0.71 9.48 -8.69
CA GLY A 49 -1.04 8.31 -7.90
C GLY A 49 -0.57 7.01 -8.56
N VAL A 50 0.02 6.14 -7.75
CA VAL A 50 0.52 4.83 -8.19
C VAL A 50 -0.02 3.74 -7.27
N VAL A 51 -0.52 2.67 -7.87
CA VAL A 51 -0.94 1.45 -7.18
C VAL A 51 0.15 0.41 -7.33
N LEU A 52 0.71 -0.04 -6.22
CA LEU A 52 1.86 -0.94 -6.18
C LEU A 52 1.37 -2.37 -5.93
N TRP A 53 1.77 -3.30 -6.81
CA TRP A 53 1.45 -4.71 -6.73
C TRP A 53 2.69 -5.52 -6.40
N ASP A 54 2.52 -6.58 -5.61
CA ASP A 54 3.59 -7.55 -5.38
C ASP A 54 4.01 -8.22 -6.68
N SER A 55 5.30 -8.52 -6.82
CA SER A 55 5.79 -9.36 -7.90
C SER A 55 5.15 -10.75 -7.83
N PRO A 56 4.69 -11.32 -8.96
CA PRO A 56 4.27 -12.71 -9.01
C PRO A 56 5.45 -13.69 -8.95
N LEU A 57 6.67 -13.17 -9.08
CA LEU A 57 7.91 -13.94 -9.02
C LEU A 57 8.42 -14.04 -7.58
N GLN A 58 9.34 -15.00 -7.34
CA GLN A 58 10.07 -15.04 -6.08
C GLN A 58 10.80 -13.72 -5.84
N THR A 59 10.66 -13.18 -4.63
CA THR A 59 11.33 -11.94 -4.25
C THR A 59 12.75 -12.23 -3.73
N TRP A 60 13.58 -11.20 -3.67
CA TRP A 60 14.93 -11.32 -3.13
C TRP A 60 14.97 -11.91 -1.70
N ARG A 61 13.89 -11.73 -0.90
CA ARG A 61 13.78 -12.32 0.44
C ARG A 61 13.67 -13.85 0.40
N HIS A 62 12.96 -14.39 -0.59
CA HIS A 62 12.89 -15.85 -0.79
C HIS A 62 14.24 -16.45 -1.23
N LEU A 63 15.09 -15.64 -1.90
CA LEU A 63 16.44 -16.05 -2.25
C LEU A 63 17.39 -16.08 -1.05
N LEU A 64 17.12 -15.25 -0.03
CA LEU A 64 17.89 -15.21 1.22
C LEU A 64 17.44 -16.28 2.22
N ASP A 65 16.13 -16.53 2.32
CA ASP A 65 15.54 -17.51 3.25
C ASP A 65 14.31 -18.14 2.58
N ASP A 66 14.38 -19.41 2.27
CA ASP A 66 13.31 -20.21 1.66
C ASP A 66 12.07 -20.36 2.57
N ARG A 67 12.24 -20.12 3.88
CA ARG A 67 11.17 -20.12 4.87
C ARG A 67 10.41 -18.79 4.93
N TYR A 68 10.89 -17.76 4.22
CA TYR A 68 10.24 -16.45 4.21
C TYR A 68 8.78 -16.56 3.75
N LYS A 69 7.85 -16.15 4.59
CA LYS A 69 6.39 -16.24 4.35
C LYS A 69 5.85 -17.66 4.04
N ALA A 70 6.64 -18.74 4.31
CA ALA A 70 6.22 -20.12 4.01
C ALA A 70 4.92 -20.54 4.73
N ASN A 71 4.64 -19.94 5.89
CA ASN A 71 3.42 -20.21 6.68
C ASN A 71 2.27 -19.22 6.39
N ARG A 72 2.40 -18.36 5.38
CA ARG A 72 1.36 -17.40 5.02
C ARG A 72 0.35 -18.05 4.07
N ASP A 73 -0.93 -17.90 4.39
CA ASP A 73 -1.99 -18.32 3.46
C ASP A 73 -1.83 -17.61 2.11
N PRO A 74 -1.87 -18.35 1.00
CA PRO A 74 -1.76 -17.77 -0.33
C PRO A 74 -2.91 -16.80 -0.60
N THR A 75 -2.66 -15.85 -1.48
CA THR A 75 -3.72 -14.97 -1.95
C THR A 75 -4.79 -15.79 -2.68
N PRO A 76 -6.09 -15.66 -2.32
CA PRO A 76 -7.14 -16.47 -2.93
C PRO A 76 -7.13 -16.38 -4.46
N PRO A 77 -7.23 -17.52 -5.19
CA PRO A 77 -7.25 -17.51 -6.66
C PRO A 77 -8.37 -16.63 -7.24
N ALA A 78 -9.53 -16.57 -6.57
CA ALA A 78 -10.64 -15.73 -6.95
C ALA A 78 -10.31 -14.22 -6.87
N LEU A 79 -9.40 -13.82 -5.97
CA LEU A 79 -8.90 -12.44 -5.91
C LEU A 79 -7.86 -12.20 -7.00
N LEU A 80 -6.92 -13.14 -7.19
CA LEU A 80 -5.89 -13.03 -8.23
C LEU A 80 -6.48 -12.88 -9.64
N SER A 81 -7.59 -13.58 -9.90
CA SER A 81 -8.29 -13.47 -11.21
C SER A 81 -8.88 -12.09 -11.48
N LEU A 82 -9.08 -11.26 -10.46
CA LEU A 82 -9.58 -9.88 -10.61
C LEU A 82 -8.48 -8.87 -10.93
N VAL A 83 -7.21 -9.21 -10.71
CA VAL A 83 -6.09 -8.25 -10.83
C VAL A 83 -6.03 -7.54 -12.19
N PRO A 84 -6.15 -8.25 -13.35
CA PRO A 84 -6.12 -7.57 -14.64
C PRO A 84 -7.22 -6.53 -14.81
N GLU A 85 -8.45 -6.85 -14.37
CA GLU A 85 -9.58 -5.93 -14.43
C GLU A 85 -9.40 -4.77 -13.46
N LEU A 86 -8.91 -5.02 -12.25
CA LEU A 86 -8.59 -3.96 -11.27
C LEU A 86 -7.56 -2.97 -11.82
N ILE A 87 -6.50 -3.46 -12.49
CA ILE A 87 -5.50 -2.60 -13.12
C ILE A 87 -6.15 -1.68 -14.15
N ASN A 88 -7.04 -2.22 -15.01
CA ASN A 88 -7.77 -1.45 -16.01
C ASN A 88 -8.65 -0.38 -15.33
N GLN A 89 -9.44 -0.78 -14.34
CA GLN A 89 -10.36 0.12 -13.64
C GLN A 89 -9.62 1.20 -12.83
N PHE A 90 -8.42 0.91 -12.32
CA PHE A 90 -7.60 1.91 -11.64
C PHE A 90 -6.97 2.90 -12.61
N SER A 91 -6.59 2.44 -13.81
CA SER A 91 -6.13 3.31 -14.89
C SER A 91 -7.22 4.29 -15.36
N GLU A 92 -8.47 3.83 -15.46
CA GLU A 92 -9.61 4.67 -15.84
C GLU A 92 -9.87 5.82 -14.83
N VAL A 93 -9.50 5.65 -13.57
CA VAL A 93 -9.62 6.71 -12.56
C VAL A 93 -8.35 7.55 -12.41
N GLY A 94 -7.36 7.35 -13.29
CA GLY A 94 -6.15 8.16 -13.35
C GLY A 94 -5.00 7.66 -12.47
N LEU A 95 -5.04 6.41 -12.03
CA LEU A 95 -3.95 5.79 -11.25
C LEU A 95 -3.12 4.86 -12.14
N SER A 96 -1.80 4.99 -12.08
CA SER A 96 -0.89 4.04 -12.71
C SER A 96 -0.72 2.81 -11.82
N SER A 97 -0.65 1.62 -12.41
CA SER A 97 -0.28 0.39 -11.69
C SER A 97 1.18 0.05 -11.96
N LEU A 98 1.91 -0.36 -10.93
CA LEU A 98 3.33 -0.70 -11.00
C LEU A 98 3.61 -2.01 -10.27
N THR A 99 4.35 -2.88 -10.91
CA THR A 99 4.96 -4.09 -10.34
C THR A 99 6.43 -4.09 -10.71
N ILE A 100 7.30 -4.38 -9.79
CA ILE A 100 8.74 -4.51 -10.03
C ILE A 100 9.13 -5.97 -9.79
N ASP A 101 9.70 -6.62 -10.78
CA ASP A 101 10.10 -8.03 -10.69
C ASP A 101 11.05 -8.26 -9.50
N ASN A 102 10.79 -9.34 -8.78
CA ASN A 102 11.54 -9.79 -7.61
C ASN A 102 11.47 -8.86 -6.38
N TYR A 103 10.60 -7.84 -6.39
CA TYR A 103 10.35 -6.99 -5.22
C TYR A 103 8.89 -7.10 -4.74
N GLU A 104 8.70 -6.92 -3.45
CA GLU A 104 7.38 -6.75 -2.87
C GLU A 104 6.90 -5.31 -3.03
N ALA A 105 5.60 -5.11 -3.04
CA ALA A 105 5.01 -3.76 -3.10
C ALA A 105 5.55 -2.85 -1.99
N ASP A 106 5.77 -3.41 -0.79
CA ASP A 106 6.27 -2.68 0.38
C ASP A 106 7.65 -2.06 0.13
N ASP A 107 8.56 -2.79 -0.54
CA ASP A 107 9.91 -2.30 -0.87
C ASP A 107 9.83 -1.11 -1.84
N VAL A 108 8.97 -1.26 -2.85
CA VAL A 108 8.79 -0.23 -3.88
C VAL A 108 8.12 1.01 -3.28
N ILE A 109 7.09 0.83 -2.44
CA ILE A 109 6.41 1.92 -1.72
C ILE A 109 7.42 2.67 -0.84
N ALA A 110 8.22 1.95 -0.04
CA ALA A 110 9.20 2.55 0.85
C ALA A 110 10.26 3.36 0.07
N THR A 111 10.74 2.81 -1.05
CA THR A 111 11.72 3.46 -1.93
C THR A 111 11.14 4.74 -2.55
N LEU A 112 9.94 4.67 -3.11
CA LEU A 112 9.28 5.81 -3.73
C LEU A 112 8.95 6.90 -2.69
N ALA A 113 8.40 6.52 -1.53
CA ALA A 113 8.07 7.46 -0.46
C ALA A 113 9.30 8.22 0.04
N SER A 114 10.41 7.49 0.25
CA SER A 114 11.68 8.10 0.65
C SER A 114 12.24 9.03 -0.42
N GLY A 115 12.16 8.63 -1.70
CA GLY A 115 12.58 9.45 -2.83
C GLY A 115 11.76 10.75 -2.97
N VAL A 116 10.43 10.65 -2.80
CA VAL A 116 9.54 11.83 -2.82
C VAL A 116 9.89 12.80 -1.69
N ALA A 117 10.07 12.28 -0.46
CA ALA A 117 10.42 13.11 0.70
C ALA A 117 11.80 13.77 0.55
N ALA A 118 12.79 13.04 0.03
CA ALA A 118 14.14 13.57 -0.23
C ALA A 118 14.13 14.71 -1.28
N ASN A 119 13.16 14.73 -2.18
CA ASN A 119 12.95 15.78 -3.17
C ASN A 119 11.90 16.84 -2.74
N HIS A 120 11.68 16.99 -1.43
CA HIS A 120 10.78 17.98 -0.85
C HIS A 120 9.30 17.84 -1.29
N GLY A 121 8.91 16.63 -1.74
CA GLY A 121 7.52 16.26 -1.98
C GLY A 121 6.83 15.72 -0.72
N GLU A 122 5.52 15.46 -0.84
CA GLU A 122 4.71 14.77 0.16
C GLU A 122 4.29 13.40 -0.40
N ALA A 123 4.69 12.31 0.24
CA ALA A 123 4.21 10.97 -0.06
C ALA A 123 3.08 10.58 0.90
N ILE A 124 1.95 10.14 0.36
CA ILE A 124 0.85 9.55 1.12
C ILE A 124 0.81 8.06 0.82
N ILE A 125 1.21 7.23 1.78
CA ILE A 125 1.11 5.77 1.71
C ILE A 125 -0.29 5.36 2.16
N VAL A 126 -0.99 4.63 1.31
CA VAL A 126 -2.33 4.09 1.60
C VAL A 126 -2.20 2.61 1.91
N SER A 127 -2.08 2.29 3.16
CA SER A 127 -2.00 0.93 3.69
C SER A 127 -2.36 0.90 5.18
N THR A 128 -2.80 -0.25 5.67
CA THR A 128 -3.00 -0.51 7.09
C THR A 128 -1.85 -1.31 7.70
N ASP A 129 -0.81 -1.61 6.91
CA ASP A 129 0.36 -2.32 7.41
C ASP A 129 1.19 -1.39 8.31
N LYS A 130 1.36 -1.84 9.56
CA LYS A 130 2.13 -1.11 10.56
C LYS A 130 3.62 -0.99 10.23
N MET A 131 4.14 -1.86 9.35
CA MET A 131 5.54 -1.80 8.93
C MET A 131 5.89 -0.48 8.25
N PHE A 132 4.92 0.20 7.65
CA PHE A 132 5.13 1.53 7.08
C PHE A 132 5.31 2.63 8.13
N TYR A 133 4.94 2.42 9.41
CA TYR A 133 5.06 3.46 10.45
C TYR A 133 6.50 3.95 10.62
N GLN A 134 7.49 3.09 10.35
CA GLN A 134 8.90 3.47 10.35
C GLN A 134 9.27 4.56 9.34
N LEU A 135 8.43 4.80 8.33
CA LEU A 135 8.64 5.81 7.30
C LEU A 135 8.02 7.16 7.64
N LEU A 136 7.21 7.24 8.71
CA LEU A 136 6.55 8.49 9.11
C LEU A 136 7.56 9.60 9.31
N SER A 137 7.35 10.71 8.61
CA SER A 137 8.21 11.90 8.65
C SER A 137 7.42 13.12 8.16
N PRO A 138 7.97 14.33 8.19
CA PRO A 138 7.31 15.49 7.61
C PRO A 138 6.95 15.35 6.13
N GLY A 139 7.70 14.55 5.36
CA GLY A 139 7.47 14.28 3.93
C GLY A 139 6.74 12.96 3.64
N VAL A 140 6.48 12.11 4.64
CA VAL A 140 5.78 10.83 4.44
C VAL A 140 4.66 10.69 5.46
N ARG A 141 3.44 10.53 4.94
CA ARG A 141 2.23 10.31 5.74
C ARG A 141 1.61 8.96 5.40
N ILE A 142 0.92 8.35 6.35
CA ILE A 142 0.22 7.07 6.16
C ILE A 142 -1.26 7.31 6.36
N PHE A 143 -2.05 6.86 5.38
CA PHE A 143 -3.51 6.97 5.41
C PHE A 143 -4.16 5.59 5.52
N HIS A 144 -4.92 5.38 6.58
CA HIS A 144 -5.76 4.21 6.75
C HIS A 144 -7.07 4.39 6.00
N GLN A 145 -7.18 3.78 4.82
CA GLN A 145 -8.30 3.96 3.90
C GLN A 145 -9.67 3.61 4.52
N PHE A 146 -9.73 2.56 5.33
CA PHE A 146 -10.99 2.08 5.92
C PHE A 146 -11.44 2.92 7.11
N ASP A 147 -10.49 3.42 7.90
CA ASP A 147 -10.74 4.32 9.02
C ASP A 147 -10.82 5.79 8.58
N ARG A 148 -10.47 6.07 7.32
CA ARG A 148 -10.44 7.39 6.68
C ARG A 148 -9.67 8.43 7.50
N ARG A 149 -8.52 8.04 8.02
CA ARG A 149 -7.67 8.92 8.84
C ARG A 149 -6.20 8.72 8.56
N PHE A 150 -5.43 9.76 8.83
CA PHE A 150 -3.99 9.65 8.89
C PHE A 150 -3.54 9.00 10.20
N VAL A 151 -2.41 8.31 10.12
CA VAL A 151 -1.69 7.82 11.29
C VAL A 151 -0.85 8.97 11.84
N GLU A 152 -1.07 9.30 13.10
CA GLU A 152 -0.33 10.37 13.75
C GLU A 152 0.93 9.84 14.43
N ILE A 153 2.06 10.56 14.27
CA ILE A 153 3.34 10.18 14.90
C ILE A 153 3.18 10.05 16.42
N ALA A 154 2.40 10.92 17.04
CA ALA A 154 2.15 10.88 18.49
C ALA A 154 1.44 9.59 18.93
N GLU A 155 0.48 9.10 18.14
CA GLU A 155 -0.20 7.81 18.42
C GLU A 155 0.78 6.63 18.35
N VAL A 156 1.67 6.63 17.34
CA VAL A 156 2.67 5.58 17.18
C VAL A 156 3.65 5.58 18.33
N ARG A 157 4.19 6.75 18.70
CA ARG A 157 5.07 6.90 19.87
C ARG A 157 4.40 6.46 21.17
N GLN A 158 3.15 6.84 21.37
CA GLN A 158 2.39 6.44 22.56
C GLN A 158 2.17 4.93 22.61
N LYS A 159 1.84 4.32 21.46
CA LYS A 159 1.53 2.88 21.37
C LYS A 159 2.75 2.01 21.60
N TYR A 160 3.88 2.35 20.99
CA TYR A 160 5.09 1.52 21.02
C TYR A 160 6.10 1.96 22.07
N GLN A 161 5.94 3.15 22.66
CA GLN A 161 6.89 3.78 23.60
C GLN A 161 8.30 3.92 22.97
N LEU A 162 8.34 4.17 21.65
CA LEU A 162 9.54 4.27 20.82
C LEU A 162 9.47 5.48 19.89
N GLU A 163 10.63 5.99 19.51
CA GLU A 163 10.74 6.93 18.39
C GLU A 163 10.56 6.21 17.04
N ILE A 164 10.13 6.94 16.02
CA ILE A 164 9.85 6.36 14.69
C ILE A 164 11.04 5.60 14.12
N ASN A 165 12.25 6.14 14.26
CA ASN A 165 13.48 5.52 13.77
C ASN A 165 13.92 4.26 14.54
N GLN A 166 13.32 3.96 15.69
CA GLN A 166 13.58 2.76 16.47
C GLN A 166 12.65 1.60 16.10
N LEU A 167 11.59 1.87 15.33
CA LEU A 167 10.60 0.85 14.99
C LEU A 167 11.17 -0.25 14.10
N ILE A 168 12.15 0.06 13.26
CA ILE A 168 12.81 -0.94 12.41
C ILE A 168 13.49 -2.02 13.26
N ASP A 169 14.21 -1.62 14.31
CA ASP A 169 14.90 -2.54 15.20
C ASP A 169 13.92 -3.33 16.07
N TYR A 170 12.76 -2.73 16.39
CA TYR A 170 11.71 -3.39 17.16
C TYR A 170 11.01 -4.51 16.40
N TRP A 171 10.95 -4.42 15.06
CA TRP A 171 10.31 -5.42 14.22
C TRP A 171 11.30 -6.35 13.50
N ALA A 172 12.60 -6.15 13.66
CA ALA A 172 13.66 -6.95 13.05
C ALA A 172 13.75 -8.41 13.60
#